data_5b8ae61d027042c73f1c670a019fda59
#
_entry.id   5b8ae61d027042c73f1c670a019fda59
#
_cell.length_a   1.000
_cell.length_b   1.000
_cell.length_c   1.000
_cell.angle_alpha   90.00
_cell.angle_beta   90.00
_cell.angle_gamma   90.00
#
_symmetry.space_group_name_H-M   'P 1'
#
loop_
_entity.id
_entity.type
_entity.pdbx_description
1 polymer ?
#
loop_
_entity_poly.entity_id
_entity_poly.type
_entity_poly.pdbx_seq_one_letter_code
_entity_poly.pdbx_strand_id
1 'polypeptide(L)'
;EFRISSYDYTLDIALEESQVALSEVSVVAAPFRSSIESPIAMRVIGVQEIEKSPGANRDISKVVNSFPGVASAVGNGYRNDLMIRGGGPSENKFFLDGVEIPNINHFSTQGASGGPVGIIDADLIREVNFYTGAFPVSRGNALSSVFDFKLLDGTPDKYTFKGTVGASELALTSKGHIGNKTTYIVSVRQSYLQLLFSLLDMPFLPRYTDAQFKVKTRFSQEHELTVLGLGAIDDMKLNTETDPEDESKQYLLNYLPTIKQNTYTLGAVYKHYSGNHTQTVVLSRSFMNNSNIKYRDNDESSTDNLTLRLKSDEIENHLRFENRSLVGLFDLTAGFNVDYAVYRN
;
A
#
# COMPACT_ATOMS: atom_id res chain seq x y z
N GLU A 1 49.99 23.80 5.34
CA GLU A 1 51.37 23.58 4.82
C GLU A 1 52.35 23.56 5.97
N PHE A 2 53.04 22.39 6.20
CA PHE A 2 54.06 22.28 7.24
C PHE A 2 55.42 22.40 6.60
N ARG A 3 56.28 23.36 7.15
CA ARG A 3 57.69 23.42 6.82
C ARG A 3 58.46 22.57 7.84
N ILE A 4 59.17 21.58 7.38
CA ILE A 4 60.10 20.78 8.20
C ILE A 4 61.26 21.67 8.60
N SER A 5 61.42 21.92 9.91
CA SER A 5 62.57 22.58 10.49
C SER A 5 63.29 21.59 11.42
N SER A 6 64.55 21.88 11.76
CA SER A 6 65.44 21.04 12.59
C SER A 6 65.11 21.04 14.07
N TYR A 7 63.91 21.42 14.48
CA TYR A 7 63.46 21.42 15.89
C TYR A 7 62.29 20.42 16.09
N ASP A 8 62.26 19.75 17.23
CA ASP A 8 61.16 18.87 17.58
C ASP A 8 59.87 19.68 17.75
N TYR A 9 58.85 19.36 16.97
CA TYR A 9 57.53 19.98 17.02
C TYR A 9 56.50 18.97 17.54
N THR A 10 55.83 19.31 18.63
CA THR A 10 54.65 18.55 19.08
C THR A 10 53.44 19.33 18.57
N LEU A 11 52.62 18.68 17.70
CA LEU A 11 51.43 19.28 17.15
C LEU A 11 50.23 18.49 17.68
N ASP A 12 49.44 19.10 18.55
CA ASP A 12 48.15 18.57 18.97
C ASP A 12 47.09 18.99 17.93
N ILE A 13 46.60 18.03 17.15
CA ILE A 13 45.54 18.26 16.17
C ILE A 13 44.23 17.85 16.80
N ALA A 14 43.36 18.80 17.14
CA ALA A 14 41.98 18.54 17.44
C ALA A 14 41.23 18.34 16.12
N LEU A 15 40.78 17.13 15.83
CA LEU A 15 39.90 16.86 14.72
C LEU A 15 38.46 17.17 15.17
N GLU A 16 37.84 18.17 14.57
CA GLU A 16 36.40 18.36 14.65
C GLU A 16 35.72 17.34 13.70
N GLU A 17 34.82 16.54 14.24
CA GLU A 17 34.01 15.66 13.47
C GLU A 17 33.07 16.50 12.57
N SER A 18 33.46 16.69 11.33
CA SER A 18 32.60 17.33 10.34
C SER A 18 31.52 16.33 9.94
N GLN A 19 30.34 16.45 10.54
CA GLN A 19 29.15 15.82 10.01
C GLN A 19 28.79 16.51 8.69
N VAL A 20 29.31 16.01 7.59
CA VAL A 20 28.73 16.28 6.27
C VAL A 20 27.38 15.60 6.29
N ALA A 21 26.31 16.35 6.55
CA ALA A 21 24.97 15.91 6.24
C ALA A 21 24.96 15.62 4.74
N LEU A 22 25.08 14.34 4.39
CA LEU A 22 24.82 13.90 3.03
C LEU A 22 23.39 14.34 2.74
N SER A 23 23.23 15.32 1.87
CA SER A 23 21.95 15.67 1.27
C SER A 23 21.33 14.35 0.81
N GLU A 24 20.07 14.17 1.15
CA GLU A 24 19.24 13.01 0.84
C GLU A 24 19.66 12.42 -0.52
N VAL A 25 20.34 11.27 -0.50
CA VAL A 25 20.69 10.57 -1.73
C VAL A 25 19.36 10.07 -2.27
N SER A 26 18.78 10.82 -3.20
CA SER A 26 17.68 10.35 -4.02
C SER A 26 18.22 9.17 -4.84
N VAL A 27 18.05 7.96 -4.30
CA VAL A 27 18.30 6.74 -5.07
C VAL A 27 17.21 6.70 -6.12
N VAL A 28 17.53 7.20 -7.30
CA VAL A 28 16.70 6.95 -8.49
C VAL A 28 16.76 5.45 -8.71
N ALA A 29 15.69 4.76 -8.36
CA ALA A 29 15.57 3.33 -8.58
C ALA A 29 15.74 3.08 -10.09
N ALA A 30 16.76 2.33 -10.47
CA ALA A 30 16.87 1.86 -11.85
C ALA A 30 15.63 1.00 -12.13
N PRO A 31 14.81 1.34 -13.15
CA PRO A 31 13.50 0.67 -13.38
C PRO A 31 13.64 -0.82 -13.67
N PHE A 32 14.84 -1.28 -13.97
CA PHE A 32 15.17 -2.70 -14.24
C PHE A 32 16.26 -3.15 -13.27
N ARG A 33 15.89 -3.43 -12.03
CA ARG A 33 16.73 -4.18 -11.11
C ARG A 33 16.46 -5.66 -11.33
N SER A 34 17.47 -6.43 -11.74
CA SER A 34 17.41 -7.88 -11.62
C SER A 34 17.72 -8.26 -10.17
N SER A 35 16.82 -8.94 -9.48
CA SER A 35 17.18 -9.67 -8.27
C SER A 35 17.60 -11.10 -8.64
N ILE A 36 18.46 -11.70 -7.82
CA ILE A 36 18.82 -13.12 -8.00
C ILE A 36 17.56 -14.01 -7.97
N GLU A 37 16.55 -13.61 -7.21
CA GLU A 37 15.30 -14.34 -7.02
C GLU A 37 14.29 -14.15 -8.19
N SER A 38 14.41 -13.06 -8.95
CA SER A 38 13.54 -12.77 -10.10
C SER A 38 14.27 -11.94 -11.14
N PRO A 39 15.17 -12.55 -11.92
CA PRO A 39 16.05 -11.80 -12.82
C PRO A 39 15.35 -11.19 -14.03
N ILE A 40 14.17 -11.67 -14.41
CA ILE A 40 13.56 -11.36 -15.72
C ILE A 40 12.22 -10.63 -15.60
N ALA A 41 11.50 -10.78 -14.50
CA ALA A 41 10.08 -10.38 -14.41
C ALA A 41 9.78 -9.34 -13.32
N MET A 42 10.81 -8.71 -12.74
CA MET A 42 10.67 -7.68 -11.73
C MET A 42 10.88 -6.29 -12.31
N ARG A 43 9.97 -5.37 -12.01
CA ARG A 43 10.12 -3.93 -12.25
C ARG A 43 10.05 -3.19 -10.93
N VAL A 44 10.97 -2.26 -10.71
CA VAL A 44 10.95 -1.35 -9.57
C VAL A 44 10.27 -0.05 -9.98
N ILE A 45 9.21 0.33 -9.28
CA ILE A 45 8.45 1.55 -9.50
C ILE A 45 8.81 2.50 -8.35
N GLY A 46 9.51 3.58 -8.67
CA GLY A 46 9.89 4.59 -7.69
C GLY A 46 8.77 5.59 -7.43
N VAL A 47 8.83 6.29 -6.29
CA VAL A 47 7.84 7.30 -5.91
C VAL A 47 7.67 8.39 -6.97
N GLN A 48 8.76 8.80 -7.64
CA GLN A 48 8.69 9.81 -8.72
C GLN A 48 7.86 9.33 -9.93
N GLU A 49 7.90 8.05 -10.26
CA GLU A 49 7.08 7.48 -11.34
C GLU A 49 5.60 7.48 -10.93
N ILE A 50 5.30 7.19 -9.66
CA ILE A 50 3.94 7.24 -9.11
C ILE A 50 3.39 8.67 -9.13
N GLU A 51 4.19 9.65 -8.69
CA GLU A 51 3.77 11.04 -8.60
C GLU A 51 3.60 11.72 -9.97
N LYS A 52 4.47 11.39 -10.94
CA LYS A 52 4.52 12.04 -12.25
C LYS A 52 3.70 11.33 -13.33
N SER A 53 3.13 10.17 -13.04
CA SER A 53 2.33 9.42 -14.00
C SER A 53 1.04 10.18 -14.35
N PRO A 54 0.85 10.59 -15.63
CA PRO A 54 -0.31 11.37 -16.02
C PRO A 54 -1.62 10.61 -15.77
N GLY A 55 -2.60 11.27 -15.14
CA GLY A 55 -3.92 10.68 -14.87
C GLY A 55 -3.96 9.62 -13.78
N ALA A 56 -2.82 9.23 -13.21
CA ALA A 56 -2.79 8.21 -12.17
C ALA A 56 -3.27 8.72 -10.80
N ASN A 57 -3.26 10.03 -10.57
CA ASN A 57 -3.64 10.63 -9.28
C ASN A 57 -2.94 9.96 -8.09
N ARG A 58 -1.65 9.66 -8.24
CA ARG A 58 -0.80 9.00 -7.22
C ARG A 58 -1.26 7.57 -6.83
N ASP A 59 -2.12 6.96 -7.64
CA ASP A 59 -2.63 5.60 -7.46
C ASP A 59 -1.77 4.60 -8.25
N ILE A 60 -1.14 3.66 -7.53
CA ILE A 60 -0.27 2.66 -8.14
C ILE A 60 -1.01 1.77 -9.15
N SER A 61 -2.29 1.47 -8.91
CA SER A 61 -3.10 0.65 -9.83
C SER A 61 -3.19 1.31 -11.20
N LYS A 62 -3.33 2.65 -11.24
CA LYS A 62 -3.38 3.41 -12.48
C LYS A 62 -2.02 3.56 -13.14
N VAL A 63 -0.95 3.68 -12.35
CA VAL A 63 0.43 3.71 -12.87
C VAL A 63 0.74 2.44 -13.65
N VAL A 64 0.47 1.28 -13.05
CA VAL A 64 0.80 -0.02 -13.68
C VAL A 64 -0.07 -0.36 -14.88
N ASN A 65 -1.24 0.25 -15.04
CA ASN A 65 -2.09 0.08 -16.22
C ASN A 65 -1.42 0.53 -17.53
N SER A 66 -0.38 1.36 -17.45
CA SER A 66 0.43 1.77 -18.60
C SER A 66 1.51 0.75 -18.98
N PHE A 67 1.70 -0.32 -18.19
CA PHE A 67 2.79 -1.26 -18.40
C PHE A 67 2.41 -2.40 -19.36
N PRO A 68 3.38 -2.89 -20.14
CA PRO A 68 3.14 -4.03 -21.03
C PRO A 68 2.65 -5.26 -20.26
N GLY A 69 1.61 -5.90 -20.79
CA GLY A 69 1.01 -7.10 -20.18
C GLY A 69 0.07 -6.83 -19.01
N VAL A 70 -0.22 -5.56 -18.72
CA VAL A 70 -1.25 -5.15 -17.76
C VAL A 70 -2.45 -4.63 -18.53
N ALA A 71 -3.63 -5.10 -18.17
CA ALA A 71 -4.90 -4.59 -18.63
C ALA A 71 -5.76 -4.21 -17.43
N SER A 72 -6.57 -3.18 -17.54
CA SER A 72 -7.66 -2.92 -16.62
C SER A 72 -8.93 -3.56 -17.13
N ALA A 73 -9.83 -3.94 -16.23
CA ALA A 73 -11.17 -4.37 -16.65
C ALA A 73 -11.82 -3.26 -17.46
N VAL A 74 -12.08 -3.54 -18.73
CA VAL A 74 -12.69 -2.59 -19.66
C VAL A 74 -14.14 -2.39 -19.22
N GLY A 75 -14.47 -1.20 -18.78
CA GLY A 75 -15.84 -0.80 -18.46
C GLY A 75 -15.89 0.26 -17.38
N ASN A 76 -16.28 1.44 -17.75
CA ASN A 76 -16.86 2.51 -16.93
C ASN A 76 -15.95 3.37 -16.06
N GLY A 77 -14.62 3.22 -16.04
CA GLY A 77 -13.73 4.13 -15.31
C GLY A 77 -13.86 4.11 -13.76
N TYR A 78 -14.79 3.30 -13.24
CA TYR A 78 -15.11 3.24 -11.81
C TYR A 78 -14.35 2.15 -11.05
N ARG A 79 -13.54 1.36 -11.74
CA ARG A 79 -12.77 0.25 -11.15
C ARG A 79 -11.35 0.23 -11.68
N ASN A 80 -10.41 -0.13 -10.80
CA ASN A 80 -9.00 -0.30 -11.09
C ASN A 80 -8.58 -1.78 -10.97
N ASP A 81 -9.45 -2.70 -11.40
CA ASP A 81 -9.13 -4.12 -11.40
C ASP A 81 -7.94 -4.40 -12.32
N LEU A 82 -6.88 -4.99 -11.76
CA LEU A 82 -5.66 -5.28 -12.47
C LEU A 82 -5.69 -6.71 -13.02
N MET A 83 -5.66 -6.81 -14.34
CA MET A 83 -5.49 -8.09 -15.06
C MET A 83 -4.08 -8.15 -15.63
N ILE A 84 -3.26 -9.07 -15.15
CA ILE A 84 -1.85 -9.13 -15.50
C ILE A 84 -1.56 -10.45 -16.22
N ARG A 85 -1.03 -10.34 -17.45
CA ARG A 85 -0.73 -11.48 -18.32
C ARG A 85 -1.92 -12.43 -18.53
N GLY A 86 -3.14 -11.88 -18.57
CA GLY A 86 -4.37 -12.66 -18.74
C GLY A 86 -4.93 -13.28 -17.47
N GLY A 87 -4.28 -13.10 -16.32
CA GLY A 87 -4.81 -13.51 -15.04
C GLY A 87 -5.84 -12.52 -14.48
N GLY A 88 -6.76 -13.00 -13.66
CA GLY A 88 -7.83 -12.22 -13.03
C GLY A 88 -7.34 -11.35 -11.88
N PRO A 89 -8.16 -10.38 -11.42
CA PRO A 89 -7.80 -9.49 -10.31
C PRO A 89 -7.52 -10.21 -8.99
N SER A 90 -8.18 -11.32 -8.73
CA SER A 90 -8.00 -12.15 -7.53
C SER A 90 -6.68 -12.95 -7.50
N GLU A 91 -5.98 -13.01 -8.63
CA GLU A 91 -4.72 -13.75 -8.77
C GLU A 91 -3.49 -12.92 -8.40
N ASN A 92 -3.69 -11.64 -8.12
CA ASN A 92 -2.64 -10.72 -7.69
C ASN A 92 -2.47 -10.78 -6.17
N LYS A 93 -1.23 -10.63 -5.70
CA LYS A 93 -0.92 -10.53 -4.28
C LYS A 93 -0.21 -9.22 -3.96
N PHE A 94 -0.56 -8.65 -2.82
CA PHE A 94 -0.07 -7.36 -2.39
C PHE A 94 0.60 -7.49 -1.02
N PHE A 95 1.81 -6.94 -0.89
CA PHE A 95 2.57 -6.96 0.36
C PHE A 95 3.01 -5.54 0.72
N LEU A 96 2.88 -5.18 1.99
CA LEU A 96 3.31 -3.91 2.55
C LEU A 96 4.42 -4.19 3.57
N ASP A 97 5.70 -3.88 3.22
CA ASP A 97 6.89 -4.27 4.01
C ASP A 97 6.90 -5.75 4.43
N GLY A 98 6.33 -6.61 3.58
CA GLY A 98 6.25 -8.05 3.81
C GLY A 98 4.99 -8.54 4.52
N VAL A 99 4.11 -7.67 4.98
CA VAL A 99 2.77 -8.00 5.45
C VAL A 99 1.83 -8.12 4.25
N GLU A 100 1.13 -9.23 4.10
CA GLU A 100 0.13 -9.41 3.05
C GLU A 100 -1.11 -8.57 3.37
N ILE A 101 -1.61 -7.85 2.35
CA ILE A 101 -2.83 -7.04 2.40
C ILE A 101 -3.81 -7.53 1.33
N PRO A 102 -5.13 -7.58 1.61
CA PRO A 102 -6.09 -8.20 0.70
C PRO A 102 -6.32 -7.39 -0.59
N ASN A 103 -6.21 -6.08 -0.53
CA ASN A 103 -6.44 -5.18 -1.65
C ASN A 103 -5.63 -3.89 -1.51
N ILE A 104 -5.58 -3.11 -2.61
CA ILE A 104 -4.86 -1.84 -2.68
C ILE A 104 -5.75 -0.65 -3.03
N ASN A 105 -7.07 -0.85 -3.08
CA ASN A 105 -8.04 0.19 -3.45
C ASN A 105 -9.20 0.28 -2.45
N HIS A 106 -9.76 1.48 -2.29
CA HIS A 106 -11.04 1.74 -1.66
C HIS A 106 -12.19 1.13 -2.46
N PHE A 107 -13.32 0.85 -1.83
CA PHE A 107 -14.51 0.26 -2.46
C PHE A 107 -14.20 -1.04 -3.22
N SER A 108 -13.27 -1.83 -2.69
CA SER A 108 -12.92 -3.11 -3.28
C SER A 108 -14.07 -4.10 -3.11
N THR A 109 -14.19 -5.03 -4.05
CA THR A 109 -15.10 -6.17 -3.93
C THR A 109 -14.31 -7.43 -3.61
N GLN A 110 -14.96 -8.40 -2.99
CA GLN A 110 -14.34 -9.69 -2.69
C GLN A 110 -13.84 -10.36 -3.97
N GLY A 111 -12.63 -10.90 -3.90
CA GLY A 111 -11.99 -11.54 -5.04
C GLY A 111 -11.59 -10.59 -6.18
N ALA A 112 -11.57 -9.28 -5.94
CA ALA A 112 -11.14 -8.28 -6.92
C ALA A 112 -10.32 -7.19 -6.23
N SER A 113 -9.26 -6.72 -6.89
CA SER A 113 -8.34 -5.73 -6.33
C SER A 113 -8.84 -4.29 -6.42
N GLY A 114 -9.92 -4.03 -7.13
CA GLY A 114 -10.14 -2.76 -7.72
C GLY A 114 -11.37 -1.96 -7.35
N GLY A 115 -11.24 -0.97 -6.49
CA GLY A 115 -12.08 0.21 -6.47
C GLY A 115 -11.45 1.38 -7.21
N PRO A 116 -12.12 2.55 -7.27
CA PRO A 116 -11.70 3.67 -8.13
C PRO A 116 -10.46 4.43 -7.63
N VAL A 117 -10.08 4.27 -6.37
CA VAL A 117 -9.03 5.06 -5.71
C VAL A 117 -8.12 4.15 -4.89
N GLY A 118 -6.81 4.39 -4.94
CA GLY A 118 -5.83 3.65 -4.16
C GLY A 118 -5.92 3.92 -2.65
N ILE A 119 -5.89 2.84 -1.86
CA ILE A 119 -5.90 2.93 -0.39
C ILE A 119 -4.50 3.22 0.18
N ILE A 120 -3.42 2.92 -0.55
CA ILE A 120 -2.06 3.16 -0.08
C ILE A 120 -1.65 4.59 -0.39
N ASP A 121 -1.25 5.35 0.64
CA ASP A 121 -0.76 6.70 0.45
C ASP A 121 0.63 6.69 -0.19
N ALA A 122 0.75 7.34 -1.35
CA ALA A 122 2.01 7.45 -2.07
C ALA A 122 3.13 8.16 -1.26
N ASP A 123 2.77 9.03 -0.31
CA ASP A 123 3.73 9.72 0.56
C ASP A 123 4.46 8.78 1.53
N LEU A 124 3.92 7.58 1.76
CA LEU A 124 4.54 6.55 2.57
C LEU A 124 5.39 5.58 1.75
N ILE A 125 5.23 5.57 0.42
CA ILE A 125 5.92 4.61 -0.45
C ILE A 125 7.35 5.08 -0.71
N ARG A 126 8.32 4.18 -0.58
CA ARG A 126 9.69 4.35 -1.06
C ARG A 126 9.84 3.82 -2.48
N GLU A 127 9.39 2.59 -2.70
CA GLU A 127 9.41 1.88 -3.98
C GLU A 127 8.41 0.74 -3.98
N VAL A 128 8.00 0.28 -5.15
CA VAL A 128 7.18 -0.91 -5.33
C VAL A 128 7.91 -1.90 -6.22
N ASN A 129 8.17 -3.09 -5.72
CA ASN A 129 8.69 -4.18 -6.53
C ASN A 129 7.50 -4.91 -7.15
N PHE A 130 7.35 -4.77 -8.44
CA PHE A 130 6.28 -5.37 -9.22
C PHE A 130 6.80 -6.58 -10.00
N TYR A 131 6.28 -7.75 -9.65
CA TYR A 131 6.60 -9.02 -10.27
C TYR A 131 5.46 -9.48 -11.16
N THR A 132 5.73 -9.77 -12.41
CA THR A 132 4.76 -10.29 -13.38
C THR A 132 4.94 -11.78 -13.69
N GLY A 133 5.74 -12.46 -12.92
CA GLY A 133 6.10 -13.90 -13.03
C GLY A 133 7.40 -14.16 -12.29
N ALA A 134 7.81 -15.43 -12.15
CA ALA A 134 8.99 -15.84 -11.41
C ALA A 134 9.05 -15.19 -10.00
N PHE A 135 8.00 -15.42 -9.23
CA PHE A 135 7.87 -14.83 -7.90
C PHE A 135 8.91 -15.39 -6.93
N PRO A 136 9.41 -14.58 -5.97
CA PRO A 136 10.22 -15.09 -4.88
C PRO A 136 9.49 -16.20 -4.12
N VAL A 137 10.20 -17.24 -3.67
CA VAL A 137 9.63 -18.37 -2.91
C VAL A 137 8.86 -17.90 -1.67
N SER A 138 9.30 -16.80 -1.06
CA SER A 138 8.64 -16.18 0.09
C SER A 138 7.30 -15.49 -0.23
N ARG A 139 6.92 -15.41 -1.51
CA ARG A 139 5.68 -14.79 -1.99
C ARG A 139 4.78 -15.83 -2.65
N GLY A 140 4.41 -16.85 -1.87
CA GLY A 140 3.51 -17.92 -2.32
C GLY A 140 2.08 -17.46 -2.62
N ASN A 141 1.27 -18.39 -3.17
CA ASN A 141 -0.16 -18.19 -3.49
C ASN A 141 -0.46 -17.06 -4.49
N ALA A 142 0.51 -16.59 -5.26
CA ALA A 142 0.32 -15.67 -6.37
C ALA A 142 0.28 -16.45 -7.68
N LEU A 143 -0.67 -16.12 -8.56
CA LEU A 143 -0.82 -16.76 -9.87
C LEU A 143 -0.46 -15.80 -11.00
N SER A 144 -0.80 -14.52 -10.86
CA SER A 144 -0.66 -13.52 -11.92
C SER A 144 0.44 -12.49 -11.63
N SER A 145 0.41 -11.86 -10.46
CA SER A 145 1.43 -10.89 -10.07
C SER A 145 1.63 -10.78 -8.57
N VAL A 146 2.77 -10.17 -8.21
CA VAL A 146 3.07 -9.76 -6.83
C VAL A 146 3.50 -8.30 -6.84
N PHE A 147 2.87 -7.52 -5.95
CA PHE A 147 3.27 -6.15 -5.61
C PHE A 147 3.86 -6.14 -4.21
N ASP A 148 5.13 -5.82 -4.07
CA ASP A 148 5.81 -5.72 -2.78
C ASP A 148 6.16 -4.25 -2.52
N PHE A 149 5.30 -3.55 -1.79
CA PHE A 149 5.45 -2.15 -1.41
C PHE A 149 6.47 -2.04 -0.29
N LYS A 150 7.47 -1.21 -0.51
CA LYS A 150 8.44 -0.81 0.51
C LYS A 150 8.09 0.58 1.00
N LEU A 151 7.76 0.68 2.26
CA LEU A 151 7.45 1.96 2.89
C LEU A 151 8.71 2.71 3.29
N LEU A 152 8.60 4.03 3.35
CA LEU A 152 9.58 4.89 4.01
C LEU A 152 9.69 4.54 5.49
N ASP A 153 10.85 4.76 6.06
CA ASP A 153 11.04 4.79 7.50
C ASP A 153 10.88 6.23 8.03
N GLY A 154 10.58 6.38 9.31
CA GLY A 154 10.63 7.67 9.98
C GLY A 154 12.07 8.18 10.07
N THR A 155 12.22 9.46 10.35
CA THR A 155 13.53 10.12 10.50
C THR A 155 14.00 10.07 11.94
N PRO A 156 15.26 9.69 12.22
CA PRO A 156 15.75 9.52 13.59
C PRO A 156 16.08 10.83 14.29
N ASP A 157 16.27 11.92 13.55
CA ASP A 157 16.84 13.19 14.00
C ASP A 157 15.87 14.38 13.90
N LYS A 158 14.76 14.25 13.18
CA LYS A 158 13.81 15.34 12.96
C LYS A 158 12.37 14.87 12.86
N TYR A 159 11.44 15.78 13.14
CA TYR A 159 10.02 15.61 12.86
C TYR A 159 9.66 16.33 11.57
N THR A 160 8.88 15.69 10.73
CA THR A 160 8.41 16.27 9.47
C THR A 160 6.90 16.11 9.39
N PHE A 161 6.22 17.20 9.01
CA PHE A 161 4.79 17.21 8.74
C PHE A 161 4.56 17.65 7.30
N LYS A 162 3.70 16.95 6.58
CA LYS A 162 3.31 17.27 5.21
C LYS A 162 1.80 17.29 5.13
N GLY A 163 1.23 18.44 4.75
CA GLY A 163 -0.16 18.58 4.35
C GLY A 163 -0.25 18.48 2.83
N THR A 164 -1.15 17.68 2.31
CA THR A 164 -1.41 17.54 0.88
C THR A 164 -2.87 17.84 0.58
N VAL A 165 -3.10 18.67 -0.43
CA VAL A 165 -4.42 18.91 -1.03
C VAL A 165 -4.34 18.30 -2.43
N GLY A 166 -4.90 17.12 -2.59
CA GLY A 166 -4.96 16.40 -3.87
C GLY A 166 -6.17 16.78 -4.71
N ALA A 167 -6.36 16.10 -5.85
CA ALA A 167 -7.53 16.30 -6.70
C ALA A 167 -8.83 15.75 -6.07
N SER A 168 -8.73 14.82 -5.14
CA SER A 168 -9.86 14.09 -4.57
C SER A 168 -9.84 13.99 -3.03
N GLU A 169 -8.74 14.41 -2.39
CA GLU A 169 -8.48 14.14 -0.98
C GLU A 169 -7.62 15.20 -0.31
N LEU A 170 -7.77 15.28 1.00
CA LEU A 170 -6.85 15.94 1.92
C LEU A 170 -6.04 14.89 2.66
N ALA A 171 -4.73 15.09 2.78
CA ALA A 171 -3.87 14.20 3.53
C ALA A 171 -2.99 14.96 4.51
N LEU A 172 -2.73 14.32 5.65
CA LEU A 172 -1.76 14.78 6.64
C LEU A 172 -0.81 13.63 6.95
N THR A 173 0.46 13.83 6.65
CA THR A 173 1.51 12.84 6.92
C THR A 173 2.50 13.40 7.93
N SER A 174 2.88 12.58 8.91
CA SER A 174 3.93 12.88 9.89
C SER A 174 4.94 11.76 9.93
N LYS A 175 6.23 12.13 9.99
CA LYS A 175 7.33 11.18 10.20
C LYS A 175 8.33 11.75 11.22
N GLY A 176 8.89 10.86 12.02
CA GLY A 176 9.81 11.25 13.09
C GLY A 176 10.30 10.05 13.89
N HIS A 177 10.66 10.32 15.13
CA HIS A 177 11.20 9.30 16.04
C HIS A 177 10.54 9.35 17.43
N ILE A 178 10.64 8.24 18.16
CA ILE A 178 10.24 8.12 19.56
C ILE A 178 11.47 7.60 20.33
N GLY A 179 12.16 8.50 21.02
CA GLY A 179 13.47 8.19 21.60
C GLY A 179 14.52 7.88 20.51
N ASN A 180 15.57 7.12 20.86
CA ASN A 180 16.73 6.90 19.99
C ASN A 180 16.66 5.59 19.17
N LYS A 181 15.66 4.75 19.43
CA LYS A 181 15.58 3.39 18.84
C LYS A 181 14.36 3.18 17.94
N THR A 182 13.40 4.07 18.00
CA THR A 182 12.11 3.91 17.32
C THR A 182 11.86 5.06 16.36
N THR A 183 11.51 4.74 15.14
CA THR A 183 11.05 5.71 14.14
C THR A 183 9.61 5.42 13.75
N TYR A 184 8.89 6.43 13.32
CA TYR A 184 7.51 6.28 12.88
C TYR A 184 7.22 7.11 11.63
N ILE A 185 6.25 6.65 10.87
CA ILE A 185 5.55 7.40 9.83
C ILE A 185 4.07 7.08 9.95
N VAL A 186 3.23 8.11 9.83
CA VAL A 186 1.77 8.01 9.91
C VAL A 186 1.16 8.94 8.88
N SER A 187 0.08 8.50 8.25
CA SER A 187 -0.75 9.30 7.35
C SER A 187 -2.22 9.11 7.69
N VAL A 188 -2.98 10.18 7.55
CA VAL A 188 -4.44 10.17 7.62
C VAL A 188 -4.96 10.92 6.40
N ARG A 189 -5.92 10.32 5.67
CA ARG A 189 -6.51 10.92 4.49
C ARG A 189 -8.04 10.99 4.63
N GLN A 190 -8.60 12.05 4.08
CA GLN A 190 -10.04 12.25 3.98
C GLN A 190 -10.40 12.69 2.57
N SER A 191 -11.28 11.95 1.90
CA SER A 191 -11.75 12.32 0.58
C SER A 191 -12.82 13.42 0.64
N TYR A 192 -12.85 14.24 -0.39
CA TYR A 192 -13.95 15.16 -0.69
C TYR A 192 -14.63 14.85 -2.04
N LEU A 193 -14.47 13.61 -2.52
CA LEU A 193 -15.10 13.14 -3.75
C LEU A 193 -16.61 13.30 -3.75
N GLN A 194 -17.25 13.13 -2.59
CA GLN A 194 -18.69 13.34 -2.45
C GLN A 194 -19.11 14.76 -2.89
N LEU A 195 -18.34 15.79 -2.50
CA LEU A 195 -18.60 17.18 -2.90
C LEU A 195 -18.40 17.36 -4.40
N LEU A 196 -17.27 16.85 -4.93
CA LEU A 196 -16.97 16.96 -6.38
C LEU A 196 -18.03 16.25 -7.22
N PHE A 197 -18.45 15.06 -6.83
CA PHE A 197 -19.42 14.26 -7.56
C PHE A 197 -20.83 14.87 -7.49
N SER A 198 -21.19 15.49 -6.37
CA SER A 198 -22.42 16.27 -6.25
C SER A 198 -22.43 17.48 -7.19
N LEU A 199 -21.30 18.22 -7.26
CA LEU A 199 -21.16 19.36 -8.17
C LEU A 199 -21.18 18.98 -9.67
N LEU A 200 -20.74 17.77 -9.98
CA LEU A 200 -20.76 17.20 -11.33
C LEU A 200 -22.07 16.45 -11.63
N ASP A 201 -23.02 16.52 -10.74
CA ASP A 201 -24.31 15.81 -10.85
C ASP A 201 -24.15 14.31 -11.14
N MET A 202 -23.18 13.67 -10.48
CA MET A 202 -22.96 12.24 -10.63
C MET A 202 -24.01 11.45 -9.84
N PRO A 203 -24.45 10.26 -10.34
CA PRO A 203 -25.49 9.47 -9.69
C PRO A 203 -25.05 8.75 -8.41
N PHE A 204 -23.80 8.86 -8.00
CA PHE A 204 -23.25 8.26 -6.77
C PHE A 204 -22.23 9.20 -6.12
N LEU A 205 -22.15 9.13 -4.79
CA LEU A 205 -21.42 10.06 -3.94
C LEU A 205 -20.44 9.29 -3.04
N PRO A 206 -19.23 8.94 -3.52
CA PRO A 206 -18.25 8.20 -2.75
C PRO A 206 -17.55 9.10 -1.72
N ARG A 207 -17.31 8.55 -0.54
CA ARG A 207 -16.51 9.16 0.52
C ARG A 207 -15.66 8.08 1.18
N TYR A 208 -14.40 8.38 1.42
CA TYR A 208 -13.54 7.52 2.21
C TYR A 208 -12.71 8.31 3.22
N THR A 209 -12.33 7.62 4.27
CA THR A 209 -11.35 8.07 5.27
C THR A 209 -10.43 6.92 5.53
N ASP A 210 -9.13 7.13 5.47
CA ASP A 210 -8.15 6.10 5.78
C ASP A 210 -7.03 6.63 6.67
N ALA A 211 -6.37 5.68 7.32
CA ALA A 211 -5.19 5.93 8.12
C ALA A 211 -4.19 4.79 7.95
N GLN A 212 -2.91 5.16 7.89
CA GLN A 212 -1.81 4.23 7.75
C GLN A 212 -0.69 4.62 8.69
N PHE A 213 0.01 3.62 9.24
CA PHE A 213 1.18 3.87 10.05
C PHE A 213 2.22 2.75 9.91
N LYS A 214 3.46 3.11 10.19
CA LYS A 214 4.57 2.19 10.38
C LYS A 214 5.40 2.69 11.54
N VAL A 215 5.67 1.81 12.48
CA VAL A 215 6.55 2.04 13.62
C VAL A 215 7.64 0.99 13.58
N LYS A 216 8.90 1.43 13.53
CA LYS A 216 10.07 0.58 13.44
C LYS A 216 10.95 0.82 14.64
N THR A 217 11.19 -0.24 15.43
CA THR A 217 12.03 -0.20 16.63
C THR A 217 13.22 -1.13 16.44
N ARG A 218 14.42 -0.59 16.62
CA ARG A 218 15.66 -1.36 16.64
C ARG A 218 16.12 -1.51 18.09
N PHE A 219 15.84 -2.67 18.69
CA PHE A 219 16.21 -2.95 20.09
C PHE A 219 17.72 -3.06 20.27
N SER A 220 18.39 -3.71 19.31
CA SER A 220 19.84 -3.86 19.22
C SER A 220 20.29 -3.93 17.76
N GLN A 221 21.56 -4.18 17.51
CA GLN A 221 22.06 -4.43 16.14
C GLN A 221 21.50 -5.72 15.54
N GLU A 222 21.07 -6.65 16.37
CA GLU A 222 20.56 -7.96 15.96
C GLU A 222 19.03 -8.04 15.92
N HIS A 223 18.31 -7.15 16.59
CA HIS A 223 16.87 -7.27 16.81
C HIS A 223 16.12 -6.04 16.32
N GLU A 224 15.23 -6.23 15.36
CA GLU A 224 14.38 -5.19 14.78
C GLU A 224 12.92 -5.65 14.75
N LEU A 225 12.01 -4.80 15.19
CA LEU A 225 10.56 -5.00 15.09
C LEU A 225 9.94 -3.85 14.31
N THR A 226 9.17 -4.19 13.29
CA THR A 226 8.32 -3.25 12.57
C THR A 226 6.86 -3.62 12.80
N VAL A 227 6.08 -2.66 13.26
CA VAL A 227 4.62 -2.78 13.34
C VAL A 227 4.02 -1.80 12.34
N LEU A 228 3.09 -2.27 11.54
CA LEU A 228 2.41 -1.44 10.56
C LEU A 228 0.91 -1.71 10.53
N GLY A 229 0.17 -0.71 10.12
CA GLY A 229 -1.27 -0.80 9.98
C GLY A 229 -1.79 0.08 8.86
N LEU A 230 -2.87 -0.38 8.27
CA LEU A 230 -3.66 0.26 7.24
C LEU A 230 -5.12 0.05 7.60
N GLY A 231 -5.95 1.09 7.58
CA GLY A 231 -7.38 0.97 7.82
C GLY A 231 -8.15 2.02 7.03
N ALA A 232 -9.37 1.67 6.59
CA ALA A 232 -10.24 2.56 5.85
C ALA A 232 -11.72 2.35 6.18
N ILE A 233 -12.46 3.44 6.05
CA ILE A 233 -13.92 3.48 6.11
C ILE A 233 -14.40 4.09 4.81
N ASP A 234 -15.17 3.31 4.05
CA ASP A 234 -15.70 3.69 2.75
C ASP A 234 -17.23 3.75 2.81
N ASP A 235 -17.81 4.81 2.28
CA ASP A 235 -19.25 5.05 2.21
C ASP A 235 -19.62 5.60 0.83
N MET A 236 -20.46 4.91 0.10
CA MET A 236 -20.98 5.35 -1.19
C MET A 236 -22.50 5.42 -1.12
N LYS A 237 -23.02 6.63 -1.22
CA LYS A 237 -24.46 6.90 -1.32
C LYS A 237 -24.88 7.13 -2.75
N LEU A 238 -26.16 6.93 -3.05
CA LEU A 238 -26.75 7.29 -4.32
C LEU A 238 -27.19 8.75 -4.28
N ASN A 239 -27.05 9.44 -5.41
CA ASN A 239 -27.55 10.81 -5.62
C ASN A 239 -28.89 10.73 -6.36
N THR A 240 -29.96 10.59 -5.62
CA THR A 240 -31.32 10.49 -6.17
C THR A 240 -31.88 11.82 -6.70
N GLU A 241 -31.15 12.92 -6.50
CA GLU A 241 -31.51 14.26 -6.99
C GLU A 241 -30.91 14.59 -8.36
N THR A 242 -30.16 13.65 -8.96
CA THR A 242 -29.58 13.83 -10.30
C THR A 242 -30.66 13.96 -11.38
N ASP A 243 -30.25 14.55 -12.53
CA ASP A 243 -31.16 14.86 -13.65
C ASP A 243 -32.01 13.65 -14.05
N PRO A 244 -33.34 13.71 -13.91
CA PRO A 244 -34.23 12.60 -14.24
C PRO A 244 -34.34 12.34 -15.76
N GLU A 245 -33.95 13.29 -16.62
CA GLU A 245 -33.98 13.15 -18.08
C GLU A 245 -32.69 12.47 -18.61
N ASP A 246 -31.64 12.34 -17.80
CA ASP A 246 -30.41 11.64 -18.18
C ASP A 246 -30.57 10.12 -17.99
N GLU A 247 -30.93 9.42 -19.06
CA GLU A 247 -31.14 7.96 -19.07
C GLU A 247 -29.92 7.19 -18.55
N SER A 248 -28.70 7.66 -18.82
CA SER A 248 -27.47 7.01 -18.39
C SER A 248 -27.29 7.07 -16.87
N LYS A 249 -27.58 8.24 -16.29
CA LYS A 249 -27.55 8.42 -14.84
C LYS A 249 -28.64 7.63 -14.13
N GLN A 250 -29.85 7.64 -14.68
CA GLN A 250 -30.98 6.86 -14.16
C GLN A 250 -30.70 5.36 -14.22
N TYR A 251 -30.08 4.87 -15.31
CA TYR A 251 -29.64 3.49 -15.40
C TYR A 251 -28.64 3.13 -14.27
N LEU A 252 -27.64 3.98 -14.04
CA LEU A 252 -26.65 3.77 -12.97
C LEU A 252 -27.32 3.80 -11.59
N LEU A 253 -28.24 4.74 -11.32
CA LEU A 253 -29.00 4.80 -10.08
C LEU A 253 -29.81 3.53 -9.83
N ASN A 254 -30.41 2.96 -10.87
CA ASN A 254 -31.20 1.75 -10.76
C ASN A 254 -30.34 0.50 -10.57
N TYR A 255 -29.10 0.52 -11.03
CA TYR A 255 -28.17 -0.60 -10.95
C TYR A 255 -27.30 -0.62 -9.70
N LEU A 256 -26.78 0.52 -9.29
CA LEU A 256 -25.82 0.60 -8.20
C LEU A 256 -26.49 0.45 -6.81
N PRO A 257 -25.90 -0.35 -5.89
CA PRO A 257 -26.29 -0.36 -4.48
C PRO A 257 -25.64 0.79 -3.73
N THR A 258 -26.13 1.10 -2.54
CA THR A 258 -25.35 1.81 -1.51
C THR A 258 -24.29 0.86 -0.96
N ILE A 259 -23.08 1.37 -0.76
CA ILE A 259 -21.93 0.58 -0.30
C ILE A 259 -21.40 1.18 1.00
N LYS A 260 -21.22 0.32 2.01
CA LYS A 260 -20.44 0.64 3.21
C LYS A 260 -19.39 -0.45 3.40
N GLN A 261 -18.14 -0.02 3.55
CA GLN A 261 -17.03 -0.93 3.72
C GLN A 261 -16.12 -0.44 4.85
N ASN A 262 -15.74 -1.35 5.73
CA ASN A 262 -14.71 -1.11 6.73
C ASN A 262 -13.61 -2.14 6.50
N THR A 263 -12.39 -1.68 6.38
CA THR A 263 -11.23 -2.57 6.20
C THR A 263 -10.09 -2.17 7.11
N TYR A 264 -9.34 -3.15 7.58
CA TYR A 264 -8.05 -2.91 8.20
C TYR A 264 -7.11 -4.09 7.99
N THR A 265 -5.82 -3.79 7.97
CA THR A 265 -4.73 -4.77 8.12
C THR A 265 -3.78 -4.27 9.20
N LEU A 266 -3.44 -5.14 10.12
CA LEU A 266 -2.41 -4.93 11.14
C LEU A 266 -1.37 -6.02 10.99
N GLY A 267 -0.09 -5.65 11.01
CA GLY A 267 1.00 -6.58 10.88
C GLY A 267 2.21 -6.23 11.74
N ALA A 268 2.94 -7.27 12.14
CA ALA A 268 4.20 -7.18 12.84
C ALA A 268 5.25 -7.99 12.10
N VAL A 269 6.40 -7.39 11.85
CA VAL A 269 7.56 -8.00 11.20
C VAL A 269 8.73 -7.93 12.16
N TYR A 270 9.12 -9.06 12.69
CA TYR A 270 10.29 -9.17 13.54
C TYR A 270 11.45 -9.76 12.76
N LYS A 271 12.62 -9.13 12.85
CA LYS A 271 13.87 -9.61 12.25
C LYS A 271 14.94 -9.82 13.30
N HIS A 272 15.59 -10.97 13.20
CA HIS A 272 16.76 -11.31 13.98
C HIS A 272 17.94 -11.53 13.04
N TYR A 273 19.01 -10.78 13.25
CA TYR A 273 20.26 -10.85 12.50
C TYR A 273 21.32 -11.54 13.36
N SER A 274 21.87 -12.64 12.89
CA SER A 274 22.91 -13.40 13.63
C SER A 274 24.01 -13.85 12.66
N GLY A 275 25.08 -13.08 12.58
CA GLY A 275 26.17 -13.35 11.66
C GLY A 275 25.68 -13.44 10.20
N ASN A 276 25.79 -14.64 9.61
CA ASN A 276 25.36 -14.89 8.24
C ASN A 276 23.88 -15.32 8.11
N HIS A 277 23.11 -15.24 9.19
CA HIS A 277 21.72 -15.67 9.22
C HIS A 277 20.79 -14.47 9.46
N THR A 278 19.67 -14.45 8.74
CA THR A 278 18.57 -13.51 8.99
C THR A 278 17.29 -14.29 9.14
N GLN A 279 16.68 -14.19 10.29
CA GLN A 279 15.39 -14.78 10.58
C GLN A 279 14.32 -13.70 10.54
N THR A 280 13.23 -13.95 9.83
CA THR A 280 12.09 -13.04 9.72
C THR A 280 10.82 -13.77 10.15
N VAL A 281 10.10 -13.19 11.09
CA VAL A 281 8.76 -13.63 11.48
C VAL A 281 7.77 -12.53 11.13
N VAL A 282 6.73 -12.89 10.41
CA VAL A 282 5.62 -11.98 10.07
C VAL A 282 4.33 -12.55 10.63
N LEU A 283 3.63 -11.72 11.39
CA LEU A 283 2.29 -12.02 11.87
C LEU A 283 1.36 -10.89 11.42
N SER A 284 0.24 -11.23 10.80
CA SER A 284 -0.73 -10.22 10.40
C SER A 284 -2.17 -10.71 10.47
N ARG A 285 -3.06 -9.73 10.57
CA ARG A 285 -4.51 -9.91 10.49
C ARG A 285 -5.10 -8.84 9.61
N SER A 286 -5.90 -9.27 8.65
CA SER A 286 -6.74 -8.42 7.81
C SER A 286 -8.22 -8.68 8.11
N PHE A 287 -9.01 -7.64 8.00
CA PHE A 287 -10.46 -7.68 8.16
C PHE A 287 -11.09 -6.77 7.11
N MET A 288 -12.13 -7.25 6.46
CA MET A 288 -12.97 -6.47 5.56
C MET A 288 -14.43 -6.80 5.81
N ASN A 289 -15.22 -5.78 6.14
CA ASN A 289 -16.67 -5.86 6.23
C ASN A 289 -17.28 -5.12 5.06
N ASN A 290 -18.14 -5.79 4.31
CA ASN A 290 -18.90 -5.23 3.19
C ASN A 290 -20.38 -5.22 3.49
N SER A 291 -21.05 -4.12 3.18
CA SER A 291 -22.51 -3.99 3.23
C SER A 291 -22.99 -3.30 1.97
N ASN A 292 -23.67 -4.07 1.11
CA ASN A 292 -24.28 -3.57 -0.12
C ASN A 292 -25.80 -3.70 0.00
N ILE A 293 -26.50 -2.57 -0.12
CA ILE A 293 -27.96 -2.51 0.03
C ILE A 293 -28.54 -1.83 -1.20
N LYS A 294 -29.59 -2.44 -1.76
CA LYS A 294 -30.34 -1.88 -2.88
C LYS A 294 -31.84 -2.04 -2.66
N TYR A 295 -32.53 -0.94 -2.87
CA TYR A 295 -33.98 -0.90 -2.88
C TYR A 295 -34.47 -0.68 -4.32
N ARG A 296 -35.66 -1.23 -4.65
CA ARG A 296 -36.34 -0.97 -5.91
C ARG A 296 -36.64 0.51 -6.03
N ASP A 297 -36.32 1.10 -7.18
CA ASP A 297 -36.49 2.52 -7.47
C ASP A 297 -35.84 3.45 -6.42
N ASN A 298 -34.85 2.93 -5.65
CA ASN A 298 -34.19 3.59 -4.54
C ASN A 298 -35.14 4.04 -3.40
N ASP A 299 -36.34 3.44 -3.32
CA ASP A 299 -37.33 3.73 -2.28
C ASP A 299 -37.09 2.89 -1.02
N GLU A 300 -36.54 3.54 0.01
CA GLU A 300 -36.23 2.96 1.31
C GLU A 300 -37.42 2.96 2.27
N SER A 301 -38.60 3.42 1.83
CA SER A 301 -39.78 3.59 2.71
C SER A 301 -40.37 2.24 3.19
N SER A 302 -40.16 1.16 2.46
CA SER A 302 -40.63 -0.18 2.80
C SER A 302 -39.55 -1.24 2.63
N THR A 303 -39.55 -2.21 3.55
CA THR A 303 -38.71 -3.42 3.43
C THR A 303 -39.08 -4.29 2.23
N ASP A 304 -40.31 -4.17 1.69
CA ASP A 304 -40.76 -4.90 0.51
C ASP A 304 -40.05 -4.45 -0.78
N ASN A 305 -39.47 -3.25 -0.75
CA ASN A 305 -38.67 -2.70 -1.85
C ASN A 305 -37.21 -3.19 -1.80
N LEU A 306 -36.80 -3.91 -0.75
CA LEU A 306 -35.43 -4.39 -0.61
C LEU A 306 -35.15 -5.50 -1.65
N THR A 307 -34.28 -5.19 -2.63
CA THR A 307 -33.89 -6.11 -3.71
C THR A 307 -32.55 -6.78 -3.49
N LEU A 308 -31.63 -6.12 -2.77
CA LEU A 308 -30.33 -6.65 -2.41
C LEU A 308 -29.97 -6.28 -0.99
N ARG A 309 -29.57 -7.26 -0.20
CA ARG A 309 -28.93 -7.05 1.11
C ARG A 309 -27.81 -8.05 1.24
N LEU A 310 -26.59 -7.62 0.92
CA LEU A 310 -25.38 -8.39 1.11
C LEU A 310 -24.62 -7.80 2.29
N LYS A 311 -24.32 -8.62 3.29
CA LYS A 311 -23.40 -8.27 4.38
C LYS A 311 -22.41 -9.41 4.52
N SER A 312 -21.12 -9.10 4.46
CA SER A 312 -20.09 -10.11 4.57
C SER A 312 -18.90 -9.61 5.36
N ASP A 313 -18.29 -10.54 6.08
CA ASP A 313 -17.02 -10.35 6.78
C ASP A 313 -15.98 -11.29 6.19
N GLU A 314 -14.82 -10.75 5.88
CA GLU A 314 -13.65 -11.49 5.47
C GLU A 314 -12.53 -11.23 6.48
N ILE A 315 -11.97 -12.30 7.02
CA ILE A 315 -10.93 -12.27 8.05
C ILE A 315 -9.80 -13.16 7.60
N GLU A 316 -8.61 -12.61 7.49
CA GLU A 316 -7.41 -13.36 7.14
C GLU A 316 -6.35 -13.17 8.22
N ASN A 317 -5.75 -14.27 8.63
CA ASN A 317 -4.62 -14.26 9.55
C ASN A 317 -3.45 -14.99 8.89
N HIS A 318 -2.27 -14.37 8.89
CA HIS A 318 -1.09 -14.92 8.26
C HIS A 318 0.05 -15.01 9.27
N LEU A 319 0.73 -16.14 9.28
CA LEU A 319 1.99 -16.35 9.95
C LEU A 319 3.02 -16.80 8.93
N ARG A 320 4.11 -16.06 8.77
CA ARG A 320 5.23 -16.44 7.93
C ARG A 320 6.52 -16.46 8.76
N PHE A 321 7.26 -17.53 8.61
CA PHE A 321 8.63 -17.65 9.10
C PHE A 321 9.57 -17.85 7.92
N GLU A 322 10.69 -17.15 7.92
CA GLU A 322 11.71 -17.22 6.88
C GLU A 322 13.08 -17.17 7.54
N ASN A 323 13.97 -18.08 7.18
CA ASN A 323 15.36 -18.06 7.55
C ASN A 323 16.22 -18.00 6.29
N ARG A 324 17.01 -16.95 6.17
CA ARG A 324 18.02 -16.78 5.10
C ARG A 324 19.39 -16.97 5.70
N SER A 325 20.20 -17.79 5.06
CA SER A 325 21.53 -18.17 5.52
C SER A 325 22.54 -18.12 4.40
N LEU A 326 23.64 -17.39 4.60
CA LEU A 326 24.78 -17.40 3.70
C LEU A 326 25.75 -18.50 4.15
N VAL A 327 25.83 -19.59 3.36
CA VAL A 327 26.68 -20.76 3.64
C VAL A 327 27.69 -20.91 2.53
N GLY A 328 28.92 -20.44 2.75
CA GLY A 328 29.94 -20.39 1.74
C GLY A 328 29.52 -19.50 0.55
N LEU A 329 29.37 -20.11 -0.61
CA LEU A 329 28.91 -19.42 -1.85
C LEU A 329 27.38 -19.48 -2.05
N PHE A 330 26.66 -20.15 -1.15
CA PHE A 330 25.22 -20.36 -1.29
C PHE A 330 24.43 -19.39 -0.42
N ASP A 331 23.37 -18.82 -0.98
CA ASP A 331 22.34 -18.05 -0.29
C ASP A 331 21.09 -18.93 -0.18
N LEU A 332 20.87 -19.49 1.00
CA LEU A 332 19.81 -20.45 1.26
C LEU A 332 18.66 -19.76 2.00
N THR A 333 17.48 -19.80 1.43
CA THR A 333 16.25 -19.33 2.07
C THR A 333 15.30 -20.51 2.27
N ALA A 334 14.87 -20.70 3.51
CA ALA A 334 13.88 -21.71 3.89
C ALA A 334 12.86 -21.08 4.84
N GLY A 335 11.61 -21.53 4.74
CA GLY A 335 10.54 -20.98 5.58
C GLY A 335 9.22 -21.70 5.39
N PHE A 336 8.19 -21.20 6.06
CA PHE A 336 6.83 -21.68 5.90
C PHE A 336 5.84 -20.52 6.08
N ASN A 337 4.67 -20.67 5.47
CA ASN A 337 3.50 -19.80 5.64
C ASN A 337 2.35 -20.62 6.21
N VAL A 338 1.56 -19.98 7.09
CA VAL A 338 0.30 -20.53 7.59
C VAL A 338 -0.76 -19.44 7.43
N ASP A 339 -1.79 -19.76 6.66
CA ASP A 339 -2.90 -18.86 6.37
C ASP A 339 -4.18 -19.43 6.98
N TYR A 340 -4.88 -18.60 7.73
CA TYR A 340 -6.18 -18.94 8.32
C TYR A 340 -7.20 -17.87 7.95
N ALA A 341 -8.11 -18.22 7.03
CA ALA A 341 -9.15 -17.34 6.53
C ALA A 341 -10.54 -17.77 7.00
N VAL A 342 -11.37 -16.79 7.33
CA VAL A 342 -12.79 -17.00 7.69
C VAL A 342 -13.62 -16.03 6.87
N TYR A 343 -14.61 -16.59 6.18
CA TYR A 343 -15.63 -15.85 5.47
C TYR A 343 -16.99 -16.06 6.14
N ARG A 344 -17.72 -14.96 6.33
CA ARG A 344 -19.09 -14.95 6.89
C ARG A 344 -19.99 -14.12 5.98
N ASN A 345 -21.14 -14.63 5.67
CA ASN A 345 -22.17 -13.96 4.86
C ASN A 345 -23.53 -14.07 5.55
#